data_a041eada0d33f6d2b9e02fc1342294be
#
_entry.id   a041eada0d33f6d2b9e02fc1342294be
#
_cell.length_a   1.000
_cell.length_b   1.000
_cell.length_c   1.000
_cell.angle_alpha   90.00
_cell.angle_beta   90.00
_cell.angle_gamma   90.00
#
_symmetry.space_group_name_H-M   'P 1'
#
loop_
_entity.id
_entity.type
_entity.pdbx_description
1 polymer ?
#
loop_
_entity_poly.entity_id
_entity_poly.type
_entity_poly.pdbx_seq_one_letter_code
_entity_poly.pdbx_strand_id
1 'polypeptide(L)'
;MIYGYARVSTARQDITRQIRNITTIAPDVRIYKEVFTGTKTTGRHELQKLLNKVQTGDTIIFDSVSRMSRNAEEGYQLYKELFDKDINLKFINEPLIDTEVYKDARRTMIPMTGTDVDLILKGVNQYLMCLAEKQIKLAFEQAQKERDDLSIRTKQGLITARNNGKQIGRAVGVKVQTKKSDTCKKKILEHCKAFGGSVSDKDLIQMLGIDKNTYYKYKKELKEGKLEGNV
;
A
#
# COMPACT_ATOMS: atom_id res chain seq x y z
N MET A 1 -5.65 9.63 -21.50
CA MET A 1 -6.39 9.87 -20.24
C MET A 1 -5.40 10.03 -19.07
N ILE A 2 -5.87 10.59 -17.91
CA ILE A 2 -5.02 10.73 -16.72
C ILE A 2 -5.57 9.84 -15.61
N TYR A 3 -4.71 9.02 -15.04
CA TYR A 3 -5.00 8.12 -13.94
C TYR A 3 -4.14 8.46 -12.74
N GLY A 4 -4.68 8.29 -11.53
CA GLY A 4 -3.95 8.42 -10.28
C GLY A 4 -3.92 7.09 -9.54
N TYR A 5 -2.81 6.77 -8.91
CA TYR A 5 -2.72 5.60 -8.06
C TYR A 5 -2.28 5.99 -6.65
N ALA A 6 -3.11 5.65 -5.68
CA ALA A 6 -2.86 5.91 -4.27
C ALA A 6 -2.90 4.61 -3.46
N ARG A 7 -1.92 4.41 -2.55
CA ARG A 7 -1.78 3.18 -1.78
C ARG A 7 -1.43 3.43 -0.32
N VAL A 8 -2.09 2.68 0.56
CA VAL A 8 -1.76 2.61 1.99
C VAL A 8 -1.47 1.16 2.40
N SER A 9 -0.74 0.97 3.49
CA SER A 9 -0.39 -0.36 3.99
C SER A 9 -1.52 -1.00 4.80
N THR A 10 -2.37 -0.20 5.44
CA THR A 10 -3.51 -0.68 6.23
C THR A 10 -4.73 0.20 6.01
N ALA A 11 -5.94 -0.36 6.15
CA ALA A 11 -7.19 0.38 6.02
C ALA A 11 -7.37 1.50 7.08
N ARG A 12 -6.55 1.50 8.15
CA ARG A 12 -6.56 2.57 9.17
C ARG A 12 -5.72 3.79 8.79
N GLN A 13 -4.85 3.66 7.79
CA GLN A 13 -4.04 4.78 7.31
C GLN A 13 -4.86 5.69 6.42
N ASP A 14 -4.67 6.99 6.56
CA ASP A 14 -5.35 7.98 5.73
C ASP A 14 -4.70 8.07 4.34
N ILE A 15 -5.48 7.79 3.33
CA ILE A 15 -5.10 7.89 1.91
C ILE A 15 -5.40 9.29 1.33
N THR A 16 -6.15 10.12 2.07
CA THR A 16 -6.72 11.40 1.59
C THR A 16 -5.63 12.37 1.16
N ARG A 17 -4.47 12.38 1.86
CA ARG A 17 -3.33 13.23 1.47
C ARG A 17 -2.85 12.93 0.07
N GLN A 18 -2.68 11.64 -0.29
CA GLN A 18 -2.21 11.24 -1.62
C GLN A 18 -3.25 11.62 -2.69
N ILE A 19 -4.53 11.38 -2.40
CA ILE A 19 -5.62 11.76 -3.30
C ILE A 19 -5.61 13.25 -3.56
N ARG A 20 -5.53 14.07 -2.51
CA ARG A 20 -5.47 15.53 -2.62
C ARG A 20 -4.28 15.98 -3.47
N ASN A 21 -3.09 15.46 -3.22
CA ASN A 21 -1.89 15.80 -3.98
C ASN A 21 -2.06 15.49 -5.47
N ILE A 22 -2.63 14.33 -5.80
CA ILE A 22 -2.88 13.91 -7.17
C ILE A 22 -3.96 14.79 -7.84
N THR A 23 -5.07 15.06 -7.15
CA THR A 23 -6.16 15.89 -7.70
C THR A 23 -5.79 17.36 -7.85
N THR A 24 -4.85 17.87 -7.06
CA THR A 24 -4.31 19.21 -7.23
C THR A 24 -3.60 19.36 -8.58
N ILE A 25 -2.92 18.30 -9.05
CA ILE A 25 -2.21 18.31 -10.34
C ILE A 25 -3.16 18.05 -11.50
N ALA A 26 -4.12 17.14 -11.32
CA ALA A 26 -5.09 16.77 -12.34
C ALA A 26 -6.49 16.63 -11.71
N PRO A 27 -7.35 17.68 -11.78
CA PRO A 27 -8.68 17.64 -11.18
C PRO A 27 -9.59 16.53 -11.71
N ASP A 28 -9.49 16.21 -13.01
CA ASP A 28 -10.32 15.19 -13.68
C ASP A 28 -9.69 13.78 -13.65
N VAL A 29 -8.74 13.54 -12.75
CA VAL A 29 -8.00 12.28 -12.65
C VAL A 29 -8.90 11.14 -12.16
N ARG A 30 -8.81 9.98 -12.80
CA ARG A 30 -9.43 8.74 -12.32
C ARG A 30 -8.51 8.03 -11.33
N ILE A 31 -8.87 8.01 -10.03
CA ILE A 31 -8.01 7.48 -8.96
C ILE A 31 -8.33 6.01 -8.67
N TYR A 32 -7.29 5.18 -8.64
CA TYR A 32 -7.27 3.81 -8.14
C TYR A 32 -6.69 3.79 -6.73
N LYS A 33 -7.46 3.23 -5.77
CA LYS A 33 -7.12 3.22 -4.34
C LYS A 33 -6.81 1.80 -3.90
N GLU A 34 -5.63 1.57 -3.34
CA GLU A 34 -5.17 0.25 -2.92
C GLU A 34 -4.87 0.21 -1.41
N VAL A 35 -5.29 -0.86 -0.75
CA VAL A 35 -4.86 -1.20 0.61
C VAL A 35 -4.04 -2.48 0.53
N PHE A 36 -2.71 -2.35 0.61
CA PHE A 36 -1.81 -3.48 0.42
C PHE A 36 -0.53 -3.39 1.25
N THR A 37 -0.26 -4.41 2.07
CA THR A 37 0.87 -4.46 3.01
C THR A 37 2.10 -5.19 2.47
N GLY A 38 1.97 -6.00 1.41
CA GLY A 38 3.06 -6.79 0.83
C GLY A 38 4.18 -5.96 0.20
N THR A 39 5.34 -6.59 0.01
CA THR A 39 6.49 -6.00 -0.69
C THR A 39 6.45 -6.26 -2.20
N LYS A 40 5.84 -7.38 -2.61
CA LYS A 40 5.71 -7.77 -4.02
C LYS A 40 4.55 -7.03 -4.69
N THR A 41 4.64 -6.81 -5.98
CA THR A 41 3.57 -6.23 -6.81
C THR A 41 2.40 -7.20 -7.03
N THR A 42 2.65 -8.50 -6.95
CA THR A 42 1.62 -9.55 -7.01
C THR A 42 0.63 -9.43 -5.86
N GLY A 43 -0.67 -9.41 -6.18
CA GLY A 43 -1.76 -9.22 -5.20
C GLY A 43 -2.25 -7.76 -5.06
N ARG A 44 -1.70 -6.83 -5.85
CA ARG A 44 -2.17 -5.43 -5.93
C ARG A 44 -3.24 -5.33 -7.02
N HIS A 45 -4.47 -5.68 -6.66
CA HIS A 45 -5.56 -5.80 -7.62
C HIS A 45 -5.91 -4.49 -8.32
N GLU A 46 -5.89 -3.37 -7.59
CA GLU A 46 -6.22 -2.07 -8.18
C GLU A 46 -5.11 -1.56 -9.10
N LEU A 47 -3.83 -1.83 -8.78
CA LEU A 47 -2.73 -1.55 -9.71
C LEU A 47 -2.87 -2.38 -10.98
N GLN A 48 -3.14 -3.67 -10.87
CA GLN A 48 -3.30 -4.54 -12.04
C GLN A 48 -4.48 -4.11 -12.91
N LYS A 49 -5.61 -3.73 -12.32
CA LYS A 49 -6.76 -3.15 -13.06
C LYS A 49 -6.35 -1.88 -13.80
N LEU A 50 -5.57 -1.02 -13.16
CA LEU A 50 -5.05 0.19 -13.80
C LEU A 50 -4.14 -0.15 -14.97
N LEU A 51 -3.15 -1.04 -14.77
CA LEU A 51 -2.20 -1.45 -15.80
C LEU A 51 -2.86 -2.12 -17.01
N ASN A 52 -3.94 -2.87 -16.79
CA ASN A 52 -4.71 -3.49 -17.87
C ASN A 52 -5.58 -2.49 -18.65
N LYS A 53 -5.80 -1.29 -18.09
CA LYS A 53 -6.69 -0.29 -18.69
C LYS A 53 -5.97 0.82 -19.41
N VAL A 54 -4.76 1.16 -18.97
CA VAL A 54 -3.97 2.24 -19.56
C VAL A 54 -3.58 1.91 -20.99
N GLN A 55 -3.58 2.92 -21.83
CA GLN A 55 -3.22 2.84 -23.25
C GLN A 55 -2.05 3.79 -23.54
N THR A 56 -1.41 3.57 -24.68
CA THR A 56 -0.35 4.47 -25.19
C THR A 56 -0.79 5.93 -25.17
N GLY A 57 0.06 6.81 -24.64
CA GLY A 57 -0.23 8.23 -24.47
C GLY A 57 -0.97 8.59 -23.18
N ASP A 58 -1.47 7.62 -22.41
CA ASP A 58 -2.08 7.87 -21.11
C ASP A 58 -1.01 8.27 -20.06
N THR A 59 -1.45 8.92 -18.99
CA THR A 59 -0.59 9.34 -17.88
C THR A 59 -1.02 8.69 -16.58
N ILE A 60 -0.07 8.12 -15.82
CA ILE A 60 -0.29 7.63 -14.45
C ILE A 60 0.45 8.53 -13.48
N ILE A 61 -0.28 9.07 -12.49
CA ILE A 61 0.28 9.93 -11.43
C ILE A 61 0.39 9.13 -10.14
N PHE A 62 1.60 9.13 -9.57
CA PHE A 62 1.92 8.57 -8.25
C PHE A 62 2.31 9.69 -7.28
N ASP A 63 1.91 9.60 -6.00
CA ASP A 63 2.37 10.53 -4.97
C ASP A 63 3.90 10.42 -4.77
N SER A 64 4.43 9.20 -4.85
CA SER A 64 5.88 8.92 -4.80
C SER A 64 6.22 7.57 -5.43
N VAL A 65 7.50 7.36 -5.74
CA VAL A 65 8.07 6.10 -6.24
C VAL A 65 7.67 4.90 -5.37
N SER A 66 7.65 5.08 -4.06
CA SER A 66 7.27 4.05 -3.09
C SER A 66 5.81 3.58 -3.21
N ARG A 67 4.94 4.34 -3.90
CA ARG A 67 3.57 3.91 -4.22
C ARG A 67 3.55 2.97 -5.40
N MET A 68 4.41 3.20 -6.39
CA MET A 68 4.56 2.34 -7.54
C MET A 68 5.15 0.97 -7.14
N SER A 69 6.30 0.94 -6.47
CA SER A 69 6.87 -0.29 -5.93
C SER A 69 7.59 -0.06 -4.59
N ARG A 70 7.72 -1.14 -3.81
CA ARG A 70 8.55 -1.20 -2.59
C ARG A 70 9.86 -1.92 -2.82
N ASN A 71 9.99 -2.62 -3.91
CA ASN A 71 11.22 -3.27 -4.36
C ASN A 71 11.80 -2.44 -5.49
N ALA A 72 13.07 -2.09 -5.41
CA ALA A 72 13.73 -1.20 -6.38
C ALA A 72 13.78 -1.83 -7.76
N GLU A 73 14.15 -3.10 -7.85
CA GLU A 73 14.28 -3.80 -9.12
C GLU A 73 12.91 -3.98 -9.81
N GLU A 74 11.89 -4.48 -9.07
CA GLU A 74 10.52 -4.61 -9.60
C GLU A 74 9.96 -3.24 -10.06
N GLY A 75 10.26 -2.18 -9.30
CA GLY A 75 9.83 -0.83 -9.63
C GLY A 75 10.46 -0.30 -10.90
N TYR A 76 11.76 -0.49 -11.04
CA TYR A 76 12.50 -0.10 -12.24
C TYR A 76 12.04 -0.87 -13.48
N GLN A 77 11.83 -2.18 -13.37
CA GLN A 77 11.33 -3.00 -14.47
C GLN A 77 9.92 -2.58 -14.91
N LEU A 78 9.02 -2.34 -13.95
CA LEU A 78 7.68 -1.85 -14.26
C LEU A 78 7.70 -0.44 -14.89
N TYR A 79 8.60 0.45 -14.41
CA TYR A 79 8.79 1.77 -15.01
C TYR A 79 9.21 1.64 -16.48
N LYS A 80 10.21 0.80 -16.76
CA LYS A 80 10.72 0.56 -18.11
C LYS A 80 9.63 -0.02 -19.02
N GLU A 81 8.90 -1.02 -18.55
CA GLU A 81 7.79 -1.63 -19.31
C GLU A 81 6.73 -0.59 -19.70
N LEU A 82 6.34 0.29 -18.78
CA LEU A 82 5.35 1.33 -19.04
C LEU A 82 5.89 2.41 -19.96
N PHE A 83 7.15 2.78 -19.79
CA PHE A 83 7.84 3.72 -20.66
C PHE A 83 7.94 3.22 -22.12
N ASP A 84 8.29 1.93 -22.30
CA ASP A 84 8.40 1.30 -23.62
C ASP A 84 7.02 1.18 -24.31
N LYS A 85 5.92 1.12 -23.52
CA LYS A 85 4.53 1.19 -24.02
C LYS A 85 4.04 2.62 -24.27
N ASP A 86 4.93 3.61 -24.16
CA ASP A 86 4.62 5.04 -24.28
C ASP A 86 3.53 5.52 -23.30
N ILE A 87 3.51 4.96 -22.10
CA ILE A 87 2.68 5.42 -20.98
C ILE A 87 3.50 6.44 -20.17
N ASN A 88 2.91 7.61 -19.91
CA ASN A 88 3.57 8.65 -19.15
C ASN A 88 3.43 8.37 -17.63
N LEU A 89 4.53 8.47 -16.91
CA LEU A 89 4.59 8.36 -15.45
C LEU A 89 4.95 9.70 -14.85
N LYS A 90 4.22 10.10 -13.80
CA LYS A 90 4.47 11.33 -13.06
C LYS A 90 4.56 11.04 -11.57
N PHE A 91 5.63 11.50 -10.93
CA PHE A 91 5.90 11.30 -9.51
C PHE A 91 5.96 12.65 -8.80
N ILE A 92 4.98 12.91 -7.94
CA ILE A 92 4.81 14.23 -7.30
C ILE A 92 6.02 14.61 -6.44
N ASN A 93 6.55 13.64 -5.67
CA ASN A 93 7.68 13.89 -4.77
C ASN A 93 9.05 13.74 -5.45
N GLU A 94 9.10 13.03 -6.58
CA GLU A 94 10.35 12.77 -7.32
C GLU A 94 10.22 13.17 -8.81
N PRO A 95 10.00 14.45 -9.13
CA PRO A 95 9.71 14.89 -10.51
C PRO A 95 10.87 14.68 -11.49
N LEU A 96 12.09 14.49 -10.98
CA LEU A 96 13.29 14.24 -11.82
C LEU A 96 13.21 12.91 -12.59
N ILE A 97 12.34 11.99 -12.19
CA ILE A 97 12.16 10.72 -12.86
C ILE A 97 10.83 10.61 -13.60
N ASP A 98 10.12 11.72 -13.78
CA ASP A 98 8.96 11.75 -14.65
C ASP A 98 9.37 11.34 -16.07
N THR A 99 8.55 10.52 -16.71
CA THR A 99 8.88 10.04 -18.09
C THR A 99 9.00 11.16 -19.09
N GLU A 100 8.39 12.30 -18.84
CA GLU A 100 8.51 13.50 -19.70
C GLU A 100 9.92 14.06 -19.67
N VAL A 101 10.54 14.17 -18.50
CA VAL A 101 11.94 14.58 -18.35
C VAL A 101 12.87 13.66 -19.14
N TYR A 102 12.59 12.35 -19.10
CA TYR A 102 13.36 11.36 -19.83
C TYR A 102 13.14 11.45 -21.36
N LYS A 103 11.89 11.68 -21.79
CA LYS A 103 11.57 11.92 -23.21
C LYS A 103 12.24 13.20 -23.73
N ASP A 104 12.27 14.25 -22.93
CA ASP A 104 12.95 15.50 -23.30
C ASP A 104 14.47 15.31 -23.39
N ALA A 105 15.08 14.54 -22.49
CA ALA A 105 16.49 14.17 -22.62
C ALA A 105 16.77 13.41 -23.92
N ARG A 106 15.84 12.56 -24.41
CA ARG A 106 15.95 11.93 -25.72
C ARG A 106 15.80 12.92 -26.89
N ARG A 107 14.95 13.94 -26.76
CA ARG A 107 14.74 14.97 -27.79
C ARG A 107 15.92 15.92 -27.88
N THR A 108 16.62 16.16 -26.76
CA THR A 108 17.82 17.00 -26.69
C THR A 108 19.11 16.25 -27.04
N MET A 109 19.01 15.00 -27.53
CA MET A 109 20.17 14.29 -28.06
C MET A 109 20.87 15.12 -29.14
N ILE A 110 22.20 15.07 -29.13
CA ILE A 110 23.00 15.76 -30.11
C ILE A 110 22.68 15.23 -31.51
N PRO A 111 22.22 16.08 -32.42
CA PRO A 111 21.85 15.64 -33.76
C PRO A 111 23.07 15.10 -34.52
N MET A 112 22.84 14.09 -35.36
CA MET A 112 23.86 13.52 -36.21
C MET A 112 24.22 14.50 -37.35
N THR A 113 25.51 14.59 -37.65
CA THR A 113 26.05 15.53 -38.65
C THR A 113 26.21 14.93 -40.05
N GLY A 114 26.14 13.60 -40.16
CA GLY A 114 26.43 12.87 -41.41
C GLY A 114 27.92 12.69 -41.68
N THR A 115 28.80 12.95 -40.71
CA THR A 115 30.26 12.85 -40.83
C THR A 115 30.83 11.79 -39.86
N ASP A 116 32.12 11.52 -39.92
CA ASP A 116 32.84 10.59 -39.03
C ASP A 116 32.72 10.97 -37.55
N VAL A 117 32.40 12.24 -37.24
CA VAL A 117 32.10 12.72 -35.87
C VAL A 117 30.90 12.01 -35.27
N ASP A 118 30.02 11.48 -36.09
CA ASP A 118 28.82 10.76 -35.62
C ASP A 118 29.13 9.50 -34.78
N LEU A 119 30.32 8.90 -34.94
CA LEU A 119 30.80 7.83 -34.09
C LEU A 119 30.94 8.29 -32.64
N ILE A 120 31.48 9.49 -32.41
CA ILE A 120 31.63 10.09 -31.08
C ILE A 120 30.25 10.51 -30.56
N LEU A 121 29.44 11.17 -31.39
CA LEU A 121 28.11 11.65 -31.00
C LEU A 121 27.17 10.50 -30.57
N LYS A 122 27.22 9.38 -31.26
CA LYS A 122 26.48 8.14 -30.84
C LYS A 122 26.90 7.70 -29.45
N GLY A 123 28.22 7.65 -29.18
CA GLY A 123 28.74 7.27 -27.86
C GLY A 123 28.27 8.21 -26.74
N VAL A 124 28.33 9.53 -26.99
CA VAL A 124 27.89 10.56 -26.06
C VAL A 124 26.36 10.42 -25.79
N ASN A 125 25.55 10.31 -26.82
CA ASN A 125 24.11 10.14 -26.69
C ASN A 125 23.74 8.84 -25.91
N GLN A 126 24.45 7.75 -26.21
CA GLN A 126 24.27 6.49 -25.47
C GLN A 126 24.65 6.64 -24.00
N TYR A 127 25.72 7.35 -23.69
CA TYR A 127 26.12 7.62 -22.30
C TYR A 127 25.08 8.47 -21.55
N LEU A 128 24.55 9.53 -22.19
CA LEU A 128 23.47 10.35 -21.61
C LEU A 128 22.24 9.52 -21.27
N MET A 129 21.84 8.60 -22.14
CA MET A 129 20.74 7.68 -21.88
C MET A 129 21.02 6.74 -20.70
N CYS A 130 22.24 6.19 -20.63
CA CYS A 130 22.67 5.35 -19.52
C CYS A 130 22.63 6.12 -18.18
N LEU A 131 23.03 7.40 -18.17
CA LEU A 131 22.93 8.25 -16.98
C LEU A 131 21.49 8.46 -16.54
N ALA A 132 20.56 8.71 -17.46
CA ALA A 132 19.15 8.88 -17.15
C ALA A 132 18.54 7.59 -16.57
N GLU A 133 18.84 6.43 -17.17
CA GLU A 133 18.42 5.12 -16.62
C GLU A 133 18.97 4.91 -15.21
N LYS A 134 20.23 5.26 -14.97
CA LYS A 134 20.86 5.17 -13.65
C LYS A 134 20.18 6.05 -12.62
N GLN A 135 19.77 7.27 -13.00
CA GLN A 135 19.03 8.17 -12.09
C GLN A 135 17.69 7.59 -11.68
N ILE A 136 16.94 7.00 -12.63
CA ILE A 136 15.67 6.33 -12.32
C ILE A 136 15.91 5.18 -11.34
N LYS A 137 16.88 4.33 -11.61
CA LYS A 137 17.22 3.20 -10.73
C LYS A 137 17.60 3.66 -9.32
N LEU A 138 18.43 4.68 -9.20
CA LEU A 138 18.82 5.27 -7.93
C LEU A 138 17.63 5.82 -7.14
N ALA A 139 16.64 6.41 -7.77
CA ALA A 139 15.44 6.90 -7.10
C ALA A 139 14.63 5.75 -6.46
N PHE A 140 14.51 4.61 -7.15
CA PHE A 140 13.87 3.42 -6.58
C PHE A 140 14.69 2.81 -5.44
N GLU A 141 16.01 2.73 -5.57
CA GLU A 141 16.92 2.24 -4.52
C GLU A 141 16.84 3.12 -3.28
N GLN A 142 16.83 4.44 -3.45
CA GLN A 142 16.70 5.40 -2.35
C GLN A 142 15.37 5.26 -1.63
N ALA A 143 14.25 5.16 -2.36
CA ALA A 143 12.92 4.95 -1.78
C ALA A 143 12.82 3.62 -1.02
N GLN A 144 13.51 2.58 -1.48
CA GLN A 144 13.61 1.30 -0.76
C GLN A 144 14.44 1.47 0.52
N LYS A 145 15.60 2.10 0.46
CA LYS A 145 16.47 2.35 1.60
C LYS A 145 15.77 3.16 2.70
N GLU A 146 15.11 4.25 2.34
CA GLU A 146 14.35 5.07 3.30
C GLU A 146 13.29 4.26 4.07
N ARG A 147 12.59 3.37 3.37
CA ARG A 147 11.63 2.45 4.01
C ARG A 147 12.30 1.50 4.98
N ASP A 148 13.44 0.92 4.60
CA ASP A 148 14.17 -0.06 5.40
C ASP A 148 14.77 0.62 6.64
N ASP A 149 15.33 1.82 6.48
CA ASP A 149 15.83 2.65 7.57
C ASP A 149 14.71 3.03 8.56
N LEU A 150 13.53 3.40 8.07
CA LEU A 150 12.37 3.67 8.92
C LEU A 150 11.96 2.43 9.74
N SER A 151 11.97 1.25 9.11
CA SER A 151 11.69 -0.02 9.78
C SER A 151 12.71 -0.33 10.87
N ILE A 152 14.00 -0.12 10.60
CA ILE A 152 15.09 -0.30 11.56
C ILE A 152 14.94 0.65 12.75
N ARG A 153 14.75 1.95 12.49
CA ARG A 153 14.54 2.97 13.54
C ARG A 153 13.34 2.65 14.42
N THR A 154 12.23 2.19 13.81
CA THR A 154 11.03 1.78 14.55
C THR A 154 11.34 0.60 15.48
N LYS A 155 12.03 -0.44 14.98
CA LYS A 155 12.44 -1.59 15.80
C LYS A 155 13.37 -1.18 16.96
N GLN A 156 14.36 -0.34 16.68
CA GLN A 156 15.27 0.19 17.70
C GLN A 156 14.52 1.03 18.75
N GLY A 157 13.58 1.88 18.32
CA GLY A 157 12.73 2.65 19.22
C GLY A 157 11.88 1.76 20.14
N LEU A 158 11.35 0.65 19.62
CA LEU A 158 10.60 -0.33 20.42
C LEU A 158 11.52 -1.04 21.45
N ILE A 159 12.74 -1.40 21.06
CA ILE A 159 13.72 -2.02 21.99
C ILE A 159 14.05 -1.02 23.12
N THR A 160 14.36 0.22 22.77
CA THR A 160 14.66 1.28 23.74
C THR A 160 13.48 1.52 24.68
N ALA A 161 12.27 1.59 24.16
CA ALA A 161 11.08 1.76 24.98
C ALA A 161 10.86 0.59 25.95
N ARG A 162 11.14 -0.65 25.50
CA ARG A 162 11.09 -1.84 26.37
C ARG A 162 12.14 -1.79 27.46
N ASN A 163 13.38 -1.41 27.15
CA ASN A 163 14.47 -1.29 28.11
C ASN A 163 14.17 -0.21 29.15
N ASN A 164 13.47 0.86 28.78
CA ASN A 164 13.01 1.92 29.67
C ASN A 164 11.72 1.56 30.45
N GLY A 165 11.33 0.28 30.48
CA GLY A 165 10.16 -0.20 31.20
C GLY A 165 8.80 0.19 30.61
N LYS A 166 8.77 0.79 29.41
CA LYS A 166 7.50 1.09 28.74
C LYS A 166 6.88 -0.18 28.21
N GLN A 167 5.63 -0.40 28.52
CA GLN A 167 4.88 -1.52 27.96
C GLN A 167 4.66 -1.31 26.47
N ILE A 168 5.14 -2.28 25.65
CA ILE A 168 4.96 -2.28 24.21
C ILE A 168 3.88 -3.30 23.87
N GLY A 169 2.88 -2.86 23.15
CA GLY A 169 1.74 -3.69 22.80
C GLY A 169 0.69 -3.72 23.91
N ARG A 170 -0.12 -4.77 23.88
CA ARG A 170 -1.23 -4.91 24.79
C ARG A 170 -0.79 -5.33 26.19
N ALA A 171 -1.38 -4.73 27.22
CA ALA A 171 -1.17 -5.17 28.60
C ALA A 171 -1.62 -6.62 28.80
N VAL A 172 -0.83 -7.40 29.54
CA VAL A 172 -1.18 -8.77 29.88
C VAL A 172 -2.48 -8.77 30.68
N GLY A 173 -3.44 -9.64 30.32
CA GLY A 173 -4.73 -9.74 31.02
C GLY A 173 -5.84 -8.80 30.54
N VAL A 174 -5.53 -7.77 29.73
CA VAL A 174 -6.58 -6.88 29.19
C VAL A 174 -7.36 -7.56 28.07
N LYS A 175 -8.64 -7.85 28.33
CA LYS A 175 -9.57 -8.37 27.30
C LYS A 175 -10.02 -7.23 26.40
N VAL A 176 -9.82 -7.35 25.08
CA VAL A 176 -10.35 -6.33 24.13
C VAL A 176 -11.82 -6.64 23.87
N GLN A 177 -12.65 -5.70 24.21
CA GLN A 177 -14.01 -5.66 23.72
C GLN A 177 -14.01 -5.03 22.33
N THR A 178 -14.44 -5.78 21.33
CA THR A 178 -14.61 -5.27 19.97
C THR A 178 -16.10 -5.13 19.68
N LYS A 179 -16.47 -4.17 18.83
CA LYS A 179 -17.89 -4.01 18.40
C LYS A 179 -18.49 -5.33 17.91
N LYS A 180 -17.70 -6.17 17.21
CA LYS A 180 -18.14 -7.50 16.76
C LYS A 180 -18.36 -8.45 17.93
N SER A 181 -17.49 -8.46 18.92
CA SER A 181 -17.64 -9.25 20.15
C SER A 181 -18.92 -8.88 20.91
N ASP A 182 -19.18 -7.58 21.08
CA ASP A 182 -20.34 -7.08 21.82
C ASP A 182 -21.64 -7.40 21.08
N THR A 183 -21.66 -7.24 19.75
CA THR A 183 -22.81 -7.61 18.92
C THR A 183 -23.07 -9.13 18.98
N CYS A 184 -22.02 -9.96 18.91
CA CYS A 184 -22.15 -11.41 19.02
C CYS A 184 -22.66 -11.83 20.40
N LYS A 185 -22.13 -11.25 21.48
CA LYS A 185 -22.59 -11.53 22.86
C LYS A 185 -24.05 -11.16 23.09
N LYS A 186 -24.49 -9.96 22.57
CA LYS A 186 -25.90 -9.57 22.64
C LYS A 186 -26.80 -10.57 21.95
N LYS A 187 -26.47 -10.98 20.71
CA LYS A 187 -27.27 -11.97 19.97
C LYS A 187 -27.28 -13.37 20.64
N ILE A 188 -26.16 -13.78 21.26
CA ILE A 188 -26.09 -15.01 22.02
C ILE A 188 -27.04 -14.94 23.23
N LEU A 189 -27.05 -13.80 23.94
CA LEU A 189 -27.89 -13.58 25.09
C LEU A 189 -29.39 -13.61 24.74
N GLU A 190 -29.77 -13.03 23.62
CA GLU A 190 -31.15 -12.90 23.13
C GLU A 190 -31.72 -14.22 22.58
N HIS A 191 -30.90 -15.01 21.86
CA HIS A 191 -31.41 -16.10 21.05
C HIS A 191 -31.00 -17.49 21.53
N CYS A 192 -29.97 -17.63 22.39
CA CYS A 192 -29.46 -18.93 22.81
C CYS A 192 -30.39 -19.59 23.86
N LYS A 193 -30.69 -20.86 23.65
CA LYS A 193 -31.50 -21.68 24.60
C LYS A 193 -30.99 -21.63 26.03
N ALA A 194 -29.68 -21.54 26.26
CA ALA A 194 -29.10 -21.47 27.61
C ALA A 194 -29.42 -20.16 28.34
N PHE A 195 -29.95 -19.15 27.66
CA PHE A 195 -30.30 -17.83 28.20
C PHE A 195 -31.81 -17.50 28.04
N GLY A 196 -32.62 -18.51 27.66
CA GLY A 196 -34.08 -18.36 27.50
C GLY A 196 -34.53 -18.13 26.06
N GLY A 197 -33.62 -18.14 25.09
CA GLY A 197 -33.95 -18.08 23.66
C GLY A 197 -34.41 -19.44 23.09
N SER A 198 -34.68 -19.45 21.77
CA SER A 198 -35.20 -20.62 21.04
C SER A 198 -34.17 -21.30 20.13
N VAL A 199 -33.02 -20.69 19.86
CA VAL A 199 -32.06 -21.13 18.85
C VAL A 199 -30.98 -22.05 19.44
N SER A 200 -30.62 -23.10 18.68
CA SER A 200 -29.53 -24.00 19.09
C SER A 200 -28.15 -23.37 18.96
N ASP A 201 -27.17 -23.88 19.75
CA ASP A 201 -25.78 -23.39 19.68
C ASP A 201 -25.18 -23.54 18.27
N LYS A 202 -25.51 -24.63 17.55
CA LYS A 202 -25.03 -24.91 16.21
C LYS A 202 -25.53 -23.88 15.21
N ASP A 203 -26.82 -23.56 15.27
CA ASP A 203 -27.44 -22.60 14.36
C ASP A 203 -26.96 -21.18 14.65
N LEU A 204 -26.75 -20.84 15.95
CA LEU A 204 -26.17 -19.55 16.32
C LEU A 204 -24.71 -19.34 15.86
N ILE A 205 -23.88 -20.38 15.90
CA ILE A 205 -22.53 -20.36 15.40
C ILE A 205 -22.55 -20.02 13.89
N GLN A 206 -23.43 -20.69 13.15
CA GLN A 206 -23.58 -20.45 11.71
C GLN A 206 -24.15 -19.06 11.42
N MET A 207 -25.17 -18.64 12.13
CA MET A 207 -25.81 -17.31 11.99
C MET A 207 -24.85 -16.15 12.30
N LEU A 208 -23.98 -16.31 13.30
CA LEU A 208 -23.03 -15.30 13.72
C LEU A 208 -21.74 -15.28 12.88
N GLY A 209 -21.46 -16.34 12.11
CA GLY A 209 -20.26 -16.50 11.32
C GLY A 209 -18.98 -16.43 12.15
N ILE A 210 -18.98 -17.05 13.34
CA ILE A 210 -17.85 -17.11 14.27
C ILE A 210 -17.43 -18.56 14.51
N ASP A 211 -16.14 -18.73 14.86
CA ASP A 211 -15.59 -20.05 15.20
C ASP A 211 -16.23 -20.61 16.47
N LYS A 212 -16.36 -21.92 16.53
CA LYS A 212 -16.97 -22.69 17.67
C LYS A 212 -16.29 -22.31 18.99
N ASN A 213 -14.97 -22.24 19.04
CA ASN A 213 -14.25 -21.93 20.27
C ASN A 213 -14.54 -20.50 20.75
N THR A 214 -14.64 -19.55 19.78
CA THR A 214 -15.01 -18.15 20.05
C THR A 214 -16.44 -18.06 20.61
N TYR A 215 -17.38 -18.83 20.05
CA TYR A 215 -18.75 -18.87 20.51
C TYR A 215 -18.85 -19.38 21.98
N TYR A 216 -18.23 -20.51 22.28
CA TYR A 216 -18.27 -21.06 23.65
C TYR A 216 -17.51 -20.17 24.65
N LYS A 217 -16.47 -19.51 24.24
CA LYS A 217 -15.78 -18.48 25.06
C LYS A 217 -16.76 -17.37 25.44
N TYR A 218 -17.46 -16.79 24.44
CA TYR A 218 -18.45 -15.74 24.72
C TYR A 218 -19.61 -16.22 25.59
N LYS A 219 -20.08 -17.43 25.32
CA LYS A 219 -21.17 -18.07 26.16
C LYS A 219 -20.71 -18.25 27.59
N LYS A 220 -19.46 -18.65 27.83
CA LYS A 220 -18.87 -18.78 29.18
C LYS A 220 -18.78 -17.42 29.87
N GLU A 221 -18.25 -16.41 29.19
CA GLU A 221 -18.13 -15.04 29.73
C GLU A 221 -19.50 -14.45 30.10
N LEU A 222 -20.55 -14.72 29.30
CA LEU A 222 -21.92 -14.29 29.61
C LEU A 222 -22.54 -15.00 30.81
N LYS A 223 -22.24 -16.29 31.03
CA LYS A 223 -22.67 -17.03 32.23
C LYS A 223 -22.00 -16.50 33.48
N GLU A 224 -20.70 -16.27 33.44
CA GLU A 224 -19.92 -15.71 34.55
C GLU A 224 -20.40 -14.29 34.91
N GLY A 225 -20.64 -13.41 33.93
CA GLY A 225 -21.15 -12.05 34.18
C GLY A 225 -22.59 -11.98 34.70
N LYS A 226 -23.43 -13.02 34.49
CA LYS A 226 -24.75 -13.12 35.13
C LYS A 226 -24.67 -13.57 36.59
N LEU A 227 -23.62 -14.27 36.98
CA LEU A 227 -23.38 -14.67 38.35
C LEU A 227 -22.89 -13.50 39.22
N GLU A 228 -22.17 -12.54 38.66
CA GLU A 228 -21.68 -11.32 39.36
C GLU A 228 -22.77 -10.23 39.50
N GLY A 229 -23.84 -10.29 38.71
CA GLY A 229 -24.95 -9.31 38.74
C GLY A 229 -26.15 -9.69 39.63
N ASN A 230 -26.07 -10.80 40.39
CA ASN A 230 -27.10 -11.27 41.29
C ASN A 230 -26.66 -11.31 42.76
N VAL A 231 -25.73 -10.40 43.16
CA VAL A 231 -25.42 -10.19 44.59
C VAL A 231 -25.78 -8.77 44.98
#